data_0557e7d9e7bb0bf306c9750f42693dee
#
_entry.id   0557e7d9e7bb0bf306c9750f42693dee
#
_cell.length_a   1.000
_cell.length_b   1.000
_cell.length_c   1.000
_cell.angle_alpha   90.00
_cell.angle_beta   90.00
_cell.angle_gamma   90.00
#
_symmetry.space_group_name_H-M   'P 1'
#
loop_
_entity.id
_entity.type
_entity.pdbx_description
1 polymer ?
#
loop_
_entity_poly.entity_id
_entity_poly.type
_entity_poly.pdbx_seq_one_letter_code
_entity_poly.pdbx_strand_id
1 'polypeptide(L)'
;TILNDVGALRLDPLMPGVAAEFGVPVIVMHMLGTPKTMQKAPVYENLFGEIHDFLAEAVGRALDAGVSRSQIVVDPGVGFGKTVTHNLRLLGDLSKLRELDAPILIGPSRKAFIRKLLKPPDQTDISTDLPIVETGTQAAIAAAVLAGAHILRVHDVARTAATVRIVDAVRNAADLEGCKIRNPKSEIRNKFE
;
A
#
# COMPACT_ATOMS: atom_id res chain seq x y z
N THR A 1 2.27 7.94 -18.46
CA THR A 1 2.49 8.96 -17.40
C THR A 1 1.42 8.82 -16.34
N ILE A 2 1.77 8.99 -15.06
CA ILE A 2 0.83 8.96 -13.92
C ILE A 2 1.11 10.20 -13.09
N LEU A 3 0.08 10.93 -12.69
CA LEU A 3 0.18 12.03 -11.76
C LEU A 3 0.11 11.48 -10.32
N ASN A 4 1.20 11.63 -9.54
CA ASN A 4 1.21 11.24 -8.13
C ASN A 4 1.15 12.49 -7.26
N ASP A 5 -0.05 12.82 -6.79
CA ASP A 5 -0.27 14.02 -5.99
C ASP A 5 -0.43 13.71 -4.49
N VAL A 6 0.63 14.05 -3.75
CA VAL A 6 0.66 13.92 -2.28
C VAL A 6 -0.27 14.93 -1.57
N GLY A 7 -0.70 15.97 -2.28
CA GLY A 7 -1.64 16.99 -1.80
C GLY A 7 -3.11 16.59 -1.92
N ALA A 8 -3.41 15.48 -2.59
CA ALA A 8 -4.78 15.03 -2.87
C ALA A 8 -5.62 16.09 -3.60
N LEU A 9 -5.02 16.75 -4.58
CA LEU A 9 -5.61 17.80 -5.42
C LEU A 9 -6.11 19.02 -4.63
N ARG A 10 -5.50 19.31 -3.46
CA ARG A 10 -5.90 20.45 -2.60
C ARG A 10 -4.91 21.62 -2.65
N LEU A 11 -3.64 21.36 -3.01
CA LEU A 11 -2.58 22.36 -2.89
C LEU A 11 -2.54 23.34 -4.06
N ASP A 12 -2.94 22.89 -5.24
CA ASP A 12 -3.05 23.70 -6.43
C ASP A 12 -4.46 23.55 -7.04
N PRO A 13 -5.24 24.64 -7.12
CA PRO A 13 -6.61 24.60 -7.64
C PRO A 13 -6.68 24.23 -9.13
N LEU A 14 -5.60 24.36 -9.90
CA LEU A 14 -5.55 24.02 -11.31
C LEU A 14 -5.23 22.53 -11.54
N MET A 15 -4.62 21.86 -10.56
CA MET A 15 -4.14 20.48 -10.68
C MET A 15 -5.25 19.48 -11.10
N PRO A 16 -6.47 19.53 -10.55
CA PRO A 16 -7.54 18.64 -10.98
C PRO A 16 -7.88 18.79 -12.47
N GLY A 17 -7.99 20.05 -12.95
CA GLY A 17 -8.27 20.35 -14.37
C GLY A 17 -7.15 19.86 -15.30
N VAL A 18 -5.90 20.04 -14.91
CA VAL A 18 -4.74 19.53 -15.68
C VAL A 18 -4.80 18.00 -15.78
N ALA A 19 -5.09 17.31 -14.69
CA ALA A 19 -5.21 15.85 -14.70
C ALA A 19 -6.29 15.36 -15.66
N ALA A 20 -7.45 16.02 -15.67
CA ALA A 20 -8.57 15.72 -16.56
C ALA A 20 -8.23 16.02 -18.03
N GLU A 21 -7.63 17.18 -18.32
CA GLU A 21 -7.25 17.62 -19.67
C GLU A 21 -6.28 16.63 -20.32
N PHE A 22 -5.26 16.18 -19.59
CA PHE A 22 -4.27 15.22 -20.10
C PHE A 22 -4.73 13.77 -20.04
N GLY A 23 -5.88 13.46 -19.45
CA GLY A 23 -6.44 12.11 -19.37
C GLY A 23 -5.50 11.10 -18.68
N VAL A 24 -4.71 11.55 -17.70
CA VAL A 24 -3.73 10.70 -17.01
C VAL A 24 -4.30 10.10 -15.74
N PRO A 25 -3.88 8.88 -15.34
CA PRO A 25 -4.19 8.34 -14.03
C PRO A 25 -3.65 9.24 -12.91
N VAL A 26 -4.44 9.38 -11.83
CA VAL A 26 -4.12 10.21 -10.68
C VAL A 26 -4.06 9.37 -9.42
N ILE A 27 -2.96 9.49 -8.67
CA ILE A 27 -2.85 8.95 -7.33
C ILE A 27 -3.11 10.09 -6.34
N VAL A 28 -4.17 9.95 -5.53
CA VAL A 28 -4.50 10.89 -4.45
C VAL A 28 -4.08 10.28 -3.11
N MET A 29 -3.31 11.02 -2.30
CA MET A 29 -2.72 10.49 -1.08
C MET A 29 -3.23 11.22 0.17
N HIS A 30 -3.57 10.43 1.21
CA HIS A 30 -3.88 10.96 2.53
C HIS A 30 -2.61 11.39 3.29
N MET A 31 -2.63 12.60 3.82
CA MET A 31 -1.64 13.12 4.74
C MET A 31 -2.31 13.98 5.82
N LEU A 32 -2.05 13.69 7.09
CA LEU A 32 -2.51 14.55 8.18
C LEU A 32 -1.63 15.81 8.25
N GLY A 33 -2.26 16.98 8.16
CA GLY A 33 -1.54 18.26 8.15
C GLY A 33 -0.81 18.55 6.85
N THR A 34 0.41 19.07 6.93
CA THR A 34 1.28 19.42 5.80
C THR A 34 2.61 18.68 5.89
N PRO A 35 3.41 18.60 4.82
CA PRO A 35 4.75 17.98 4.88
C PRO A 35 5.64 18.51 6.01
N LYS A 36 5.47 19.78 6.41
CA LYS A 36 6.25 20.41 7.49
C LYS A 36 5.73 20.06 8.90
N THR A 37 4.47 19.73 9.05
CA THR A 37 3.81 19.55 10.36
C THR A 37 3.36 18.11 10.62
N MET A 38 3.23 17.29 9.62
CA MET A 38 2.64 15.93 9.67
C MET A 38 3.26 14.97 10.70
N GLN A 39 4.53 15.18 11.08
CA GLN A 39 5.22 14.31 12.04
C GLN A 39 5.11 14.79 13.51
N LYS A 40 4.44 15.94 13.75
CA LYS A 40 4.26 16.46 15.09
C LYS A 40 3.05 15.84 15.76
N ALA A 41 3.29 14.75 16.52
CA ALA A 41 2.28 14.05 17.32
C ALA A 41 0.94 13.78 16.58
N PRO A 42 0.93 12.98 15.50
CA PRO A 42 -0.30 12.71 14.76
C PRO A 42 -1.30 11.93 15.63
N VAL A 43 -2.50 12.48 15.79
CA VAL A 43 -3.61 11.89 16.55
C VAL A 43 -4.77 11.63 15.60
N TYR A 44 -5.44 10.48 15.76
CA TYR A 44 -6.66 10.08 15.09
C TYR A 44 -7.64 9.59 16.15
N GLU A 45 -8.86 10.03 16.13
CA GLU A 45 -9.96 9.44 16.90
C GLU A 45 -10.44 8.14 16.25
N ASN A 46 -10.60 8.19 14.92
CA ASN A 46 -10.93 7.04 14.08
C ASN A 46 -10.01 6.97 12.86
N LEU A 47 -8.89 6.25 12.98
CA LEU A 47 -7.87 6.18 11.93
C LEU A 47 -8.43 5.86 10.53
N PHE A 48 -9.27 4.83 10.43
CA PHE A 48 -9.78 4.39 9.12
C PHE A 48 -10.89 5.30 8.61
N GLY A 49 -11.79 5.77 9.47
CA GLY A 49 -12.85 6.69 9.09
C GLY A 49 -12.29 8.01 8.58
N GLU A 50 -11.35 8.61 9.32
CA GLU A 50 -10.75 9.90 8.90
C GLU A 50 -9.96 9.79 7.59
N ILE A 51 -9.24 8.67 7.38
CA ILE A 51 -8.52 8.42 6.13
C ILE A 51 -9.51 8.15 4.98
N HIS A 52 -10.56 7.39 5.22
CA HIS A 52 -11.60 7.10 4.25
C HIS A 52 -12.28 8.39 3.79
N ASP A 53 -12.76 9.21 4.71
CA ASP A 53 -13.50 10.43 4.39
C ASP A 53 -12.63 11.42 3.62
N PHE A 54 -11.36 11.58 4.04
CA PHE A 54 -10.40 12.40 3.31
C PHE A 54 -10.17 11.92 1.87
N LEU A 55 -10.02 10.61 1.67
CA LEU A 55 -9.79 10.03 0.34
C LEU A 55 -11.07 10.07 -0.50
N ALA A 56 -12.25 9.88 0.10
CA ALA A 56 -13.54 10.03 -0.57
C ALA A 56 -13.72 11.45 -1.12
N GLU A 57 -13.41 12.49 -0.33
CA GLU A 57 -13.40 13.87 -0.79
C GLU A 57 -12.38 14.11 -1.92
N ALA A 58 -11.18 13.51 -1.84
CA ALA A 58 -10.17 13.64 -2.89
C ALA A 58 -10.62 12.99 -4.21
N VAL A 59 -11.26 11.83 -4.12
CA VAL A 59 -11.90 11.16 -5.26
C VAL A 59 -13.00 12.04 -5.85
N GLY A 60 -13.87 12.63 -5.01
CA GLY A 60 -14.91 13.57 -5.44
C GLY A 60 -14.31 14.73 -6.23
N ARG A 61 -13.27 15.40 -5.70
CA ARG A 61 -12.58 16.49 -6.42
C ARG A 61 -12.04 16.08 -7.79
N ALA A 62 -11.49 14.88 -7.91
CA ALA A 62 -10.99 14.37 -9.19
C ALA A 62 -12.15 14.14 -10.19
N LEU A 63 -13.23 13.53 -9.74
CA LEU A 63 -14.43 13.28 -10.57
C LEU A 63 -15.09 14.58 -11.03
N ASP A 64 -15.27 15.55 -10.13
CA ASP A 64 -15.86 16.86 -10.42
C ASP A 64 -15.05 17.64 -11.48
N ALA A 65 -13.72 17.42 -11.50
CA ALA A 65 -12.86 18.00 -12.51
C ALA A 65 -12.87 17.25 -13.85
N GLY A 66 -13.56 16.10 -13.95
CA GLY A 66 -13.66 15.31 -15.17
C GLY A 66 -12.65 14.15 -15.30
N VAL A 67 -11.88 13.82 -14.23
CA VAL A 67 -11.04 12.63 -14.22
C VAL A 67 -11.93 11.37 -14.18
N SER A 68 -11.70 10.42 -15.08
CA SER A 68 -12.46 9.17 -15.09
C SER A 68 -12.23 8.36 -13.81
N ARG A 69 -13.30 7.73 -13.28
CA ARG A 69 -13.21 6.86 -12.09
C ARG A 69 -12.13 5.79 -12.21
N SER A 70 -12.00 5.18 -13.39
CA SER A 70 -11.01 4.14 -13.68
C SER A 70 -9.56 4.64 -13.67
N GLN A 71 -9.33 5.95 -13.62
CA GLN A 71 -8.02 6.59 -13.59
C GLN A 71 -7.62 7.05 -12.19
N ILE A 72 -8.48 6.86 -11.18
CA ILE A 72 -8.21 7.31 -9.81
C ILE A 72 -7.66 6.16 -8.99
N VAL A 73 -6.52 6.40 -8.31
CA VAL A 73 -5.87 5.49 -7.37
C VAL A 73 -5.79 6.19 -6.02
N VAL A 74 -6.06 5.48 -4.93
CA VAL A 74 -5.99 6.02 -3.57
C VAL A 74 -4.76 5.49 -2.84
N ASP A 75 -4.03 6.37 -2.13
CA ASP A 75 -2.90 6.03 -1.26
C ASP A 75 -3.23 6.49 0.18
N PRO A 76 -3.41 5.59 1.16
CA PRO A 76 -3.67 5.97 2.54
C PRO A 76 -2.49 6.66 3.22
N GLY A 77 -1.36 6.83 2.54
CA GLY A 77 -0.22 7.62 2.98
C GLY A 77 0.53 7.01 4.15
N VAL A 78 0.95 5.75 4.03
CA VAL A 78 1.84 5.10 5.02
C VAL A 78 3.07 5.98 5.25
N GLY A 79 3.38 6.31 6.52
CA GLY A 79 4.52 7.17 6.90
C GLY A 79 4.24 8.68 6.82
N PHE A 80 3.07 9.11 6.37
CA PHE A 80 2.70 10.52 6.29
C PHE A 80 1.69 10.88 7.38
N GLY A 81 2.13 11.63 8.41
CA GLY A 81 1.28 12.00 9.54
C GLY A 81 0.74 10.81 10.34
N LYS A 82 1.57 9.80 10.58
CA LYS A 82 1.18 8.55 11.23
C LYS A 82 2.25 8.03 12.18
N THR A 83 1.85 7.54 13.35
CA THR A 83 2.72 6.82 14.29
C THR A 83 3.10 5.45 13.73
N VAL A 84 4.04 4.76 14.39
CA VAL A 84 4.37 3.35 14.07
C VAL A 84 3.10 2.49 14.12
N THR A 85 2.33 2.59 15.21
CA THR A 85 1.09 1.82 15.40
C THR A 85 0.05 2.11 14.31
N HIS A 86 -0.13 3.39 13.91
CA HIS A 86 -1.04 3.73 12.83
C HIS A 86 -0.64 3.09 11.50
N ASN A 87 0.67 3.09 11.18
CA ASN A 87 1.17 2.45 9.96
C ASN A 87 0.96 0.93 9.96
N LEU A 88 1.20 0.26 11.09
CA LEU A 88 0.99 -1.19 11.21
C LEU A 88 -0.49 -1.55 11.06
N ARG A 89 -1.39 -0.78 11.72
CA ARG A 89 -2.84 -0.98 11.57
C ARG A 89 -3.29 -0.81 10.13
N LEU A 90 -2.79 0.22 9.43
CA LEU A 90 -3.11 0.42 8.00
C LEU A 90 -2.68 -0.76 7.15
N LEU A 91 -1.45 -1.26 7.34
CA LEU A 91 -0.95 -2.39 6.56
C LEU A 91 -1.73 -3.69 6.82
N GLY A 92 -2.29 -3.87 8.02
CA GLY A 92 -3.07 -5.06 8.38
C GLY A 92 -4.53 -5.05 7.91
N ASP A 93 -5.12 -3.86 7.73
CA ASP A 93 -6.58 -3.72 7.59
C ASP A 93 -7.00 -2.87 6.36
N LEU A 94 -6.26 -2.94 5.25
CA LEU A 94 -6.56 -2.15 4.02
C LEU A 94 -7.95 -2.43 3.46
N SER A 95 -8.52 -3.59 3.75
CA SER A 95 -9.88 -3.95 3.34
C SER A 95 -10.95 -2.96 3.82
N LYS A 96 -10.69 -2.21 4.90
CA LYS A 96 -11.57 -1.14 5.41
C LYS A 96 -11.67 0.08 4.48
N LEU A 97 -10.79 0.19 3.49
CA LEU A 97 -10.82 1.25 2.48
C LEU A 97 -11.46 0.80 1.16
N ARG A 98 -12.00 -0.43 1.07
CA ARG A 98 -12.62 -0.96 -0.16
C ARG A 98 -13.83 -0.18 -0.63
N GLU A 99 -14.56 0.45 0.29
CA GLU A 99 -15.75 1.26 -0.02
C GLU A 99 -15.41 2.49 -0.87
N LEU A 100 -14.13 2.89 -0.95
CA LEU A 100 -13.67 3.93 -1.87
C LEU A 100 -13.80 3.53 -3.34
N ASP A 101 -14.00 2.25 -3.64
CA ASP A 101 -14.15 1.70 -5.00
C ASP A 101 -13.05 2.21 -5.95
N ALA A 102 -11.81 2.18 -5.50
CA ALA A 102 -10.62 2.59 -6.23
C ALA A 102 -9.43 1.68 -5.89
N PRO A 103 -8.49 1.44 -6.81
CA PRO A 103 -7.27 0.72 -6.50
C PRO A 103 -6.49 1.38 -5.37
N ILE A 104 -6.02 0.57 -4.42
CA ILE A 104 -5.24 1.04 -3.25
C ILE A 104 -3.75 0.89 -3.56
N LEU A 105 -3.02 2.02 -3.51
CA LEU A 105 -1.57 2.05 -3.59
C LEU A 105 -0.95 2.11 -2.20
N ILE A 106 0.10 1.31 -1.97
CA ILE A 106 0.87 1.31 -0.73
C ILE A 106 2.35 1.52 -1.02
N GLY A 107 2.97 2.48 -0.33
CA GLY A 107 4.40 2.77 -0.43
C GLY A 107 5.12 2.63 0.92
N PRO A 108 5.43 1.44 1.43
CA PRO A 108 6.03 1.24 2.75
C PRO A 108 7.56 1.27 2.72
N SER A 109 8.16 1.17 1.53
CA SER A 109 9.58 0.87 1.33
C SER A 109 10.51 1.83 2.08
N ARG A 110 11.37 1.29 2.93
CA ARG A 110 12.42 1.95 3.74
C ARG A 110 11.92 3.05 4.67
N LYS A 111 10.60 3.08 4.98
CA LYS A 111 10.01 4.12 5.81
C LYS A 111 10.41 4.03 7.27
N ALA A 112 10.35 5.16 7.96
CA ALA A 112 10.82 5.32 9.35
C ALA A 112 10.15 4.34 10.32
N PHE A 113 8.89 3.95 10.13
CA PHE A 113 8.23 2.99 11.02
C PHE A 113 8.90 1.61 10.99
N ILE A 114 9.41 1.15 9.82
CA ILE A 114 10.18 -0.10 9.68
C ILE A 114 11.49 0.04 10.43
N ARG A 115 12.23 1.13 10.20
CA ARG A 115 13.51 1.37 10.86
C ARG A 115 13.38 1.48 12.38
N LYS A 116 12.33 2.14 12.87
CA LYS A 116 12.03 2.24 14.30
C LYS A 116 11.75 0.90 14.98
N LEU A 117 11.18 -0.05 14.24
CA LEU A 117 10.91 -1.39 14.74
C LEU A 117 12.17 -2.28 14.75
N LEU A 118 13.07 -2.06 13.79
CA LEU A 118 14.23 -2.93 13.56
C LEU A 118 15.53 -2.39 14.19
N LYS A 119 15.56 -1.14 14.62
CA LYS A 119 16.73 -0.53 15.25
C LYS A 119 17.07 -1.19 16.59
N PRO A 120 18.36 -1.28 16.95
CA PRO A 120 18.78 -1.62 18.31
C PRO A 120 18.21 -0.65 19.36
N PRO A 121 18.04 -1.08 20.61
CA PRO A 121 17.45 -0.26 21.67
C PRO A 121 18.23 1.03 21.95
N ASP A 122 19.54 1.03 21.78
CA ASP A 122 20.49 2.12 22.03
C ASP A 122 20.56 3.14 20.87
N GLN A 123 19.90 2.87 19.73
CA GLN A 123 19.91 3.76 18.58
C GLN A 123 18.58 4.49 18.41
N THR A 124 18.64 5.73 17.90
CA THR A 124 17.46 6.53 17.57
C THR A 124 16.87 6.18 16.21
N ASP A 125 17.73 5.85 15.23
CA ASP A 125 17.35 5.40 13.88
C ASP A 125 18.47 4.52 13.31
N ILE A 126 18.20 3.86 12.17
CA ILE A 126 19.17 3.06 11.39
C ILE A 126 19.16 3.48 9.92
N SER A 127 20.28 3.23 9.21
CA SER A 127 20.39 3.57 7.79
C SER A 127 19.34 2.86 6.94
N THR A 128 18.78 3.55 5.96
CA THR A 128 17.85 3.03 4.96
C THR A 128 18.42 1.90 4.11
N ASP A 129 19.78 1.84 3.98
CA ASP A 129 20.48 0.92 3.09
C ASP A 129 20.87 -0.40 3.76
N LEU A 130 20.59 -0.54 5.06
CA LEU A 130 20.85 -1.78 5.76
C LEU A 130 19.97 -2.91 5.21
N PRO A 131 20.53 -4.12 4.98
CA PRO A 131 19.76 -5.26 4.48
C PRO A 131 18.53 -5.60 5.33
N ILE A 132 18.61 -5.41 6.66
CA ILE A 132 17.48 -5.65 7.56
C ILE A 132 16.28 -4.72 7.27
N VAL A 133 16.53 -3.49 6.82
CA VAL A 133 15.46 -2.54 6.44
C VAL A 133 14.75 -3.02 5.17
N GLU A 134 15.49 -3.58 4.23
CA GLU A 134 14.88 -4.18 3.04
C GLU A 134 14.07 -5.44 3.41
N THR A 135 14.59 -6.29 4.31
CA THR A 135 13.84 -7.45 4.85
C THR A 135 12.52 -6.99 5.49
N GLY A 136 12.56 -5.95 6.34
CA GLY A 136 11.36 -5.36 6.94
C GLY A 136 10.41 -4.74 5.91
N THR A 137 10.95 -4.17 4.83
CA THR A 137 10.17 -3.67 3.70
C THR A 137 9.39 -4.81 3.03
N GLN A 138 10.06 -5.94 2.73
CA GLN A 138 9.41 -7.08 2.09
C GLN A 138 8.32 -7.70 2.99
N ALA A 139 8.55 -7.76 4.31
CA ALA A 139 7.54 -8.19 5.27
C ALA A 139 6.31 -7.27 5.29
N ALA A 140 6.53 -5.94 5.28
CA ALA A 140 5.45 -4.96 5.21
C ALA A 140 4.67 -5.04 3.88
N ILE A 141 5.35 -5.32 2.76
CA ILE A 141 4.74 -5.55 1.45
C ILE A 141 3.86 -6.80 1.48
N ALA A 142 4.38 -7.91 2.02
CA ALA A 142 3.61 -9.15 2.12
C ALA A 142 2.31 -8.94 2.90
N ALA A 143 2.37 -8.26 4.05
CA ALA A 143 1.21 -7.92 4.85
C ALA A 143 0.22 -7.04 4.06
N ALA A 144 0.70 -6.00 3.36
CA ALA A 144 -0.13 -5.11 2.57
C ALA A 144 -0.86 -5.84 1.42
N VAL A 145 -0.18 -6.73 0.71
CA VAL A 145 -0.78 -7.53 -0.39
C VAL A 145 -1.87 -8.45 0.15
N LEU A 146 -1.62 -9.14 1.26
CA LEU A 146 -2.63 -9.99 1.92
C LEU A 146 -3.83 -9.17 2.40
N ALA A 147 -3.62 -7.95 2.85
CA ALA A 147 -4.68 -7.03 3.29
C ALA A 147 -5.43 -6.34 2.12
N GLY A 148 -4.99 -6.51 0.86
CA GLY A 148 -5.70 -6.02 -0.32
C GLY A 148 -5.07 -4.81 -1.02
N ALA A 149 -3.77 -4.58 -0.89
CA ALA A 149 -3.06 -3.62 -1.73
C ALA A 149 -3.07 -4.05 -3.20
N HIS A 150 -3.31 -3.10 -4.11
CA HIS A 150 -3.35 -3.33 -5.55
C HIS A 150 -2.06 -2.88 -6.24
N ILE A 151 -1.46 -1.80 -5.76
CA ILE A 151 -0.27 -1.19 -6.34
C ILE A 151 0.77 -0.98 -5.24
N LEU A 152 2.02 -1.30 -5.53
CA LEU A 152 3.14 -1.15 -4.60
C LEU A 152 4.16 -0.16 -5.16
N ARG A 153 4.47 0.89 -4.38
CA ARG A 153 5.53 1.85 -4.71
C ARG A 153 6.75 1.57 -3.86
N VAL A 154 7.83 1.10 -4.51
CA VAL A 154 9.02 0.55 -3.84
C VAL A 154 10.32 1.02 -4.47
N HIS A 155 11.45 0.86 -3.75
CA HIS A 155 12.78 1.14 -4.28
C HIS A 155 13.38 -0.08 -5.00
N ASP A 156 13.15 -1.30 -4.49
CA ASP A 156 13.64 -2.55 -5.09
C ASP A 156 12.48 -3.32 -5.72
N VAL A 157 12.27 -3.09 -7.01
CA VAL A 157 11.19 -3.72 -7.77
C VAL A 157 11.41 -5.21 -7.94
N ALA A 158 12.65 -5.65 -8.14
CA ALA A 158 12.96 -7.06 -8.39
C ALA A 158 12.65 -7.94 -7.16
N ARG A 159 13.09 -7.51 -5.97
CA ARG A 159 12.76 -8.21 -4.71
C ARG A 159 11.29 -8.18 -4.40
N THR A 160 10.64 -7.02 -4.62
CA THR A 160 9.21 -6.89 -4.41
C THR A 160 8.41 -7.79 -5.33
N ALA A 161 8.76 -7.88 -6.61
CA ALA A 161 8.10 -8.80 -7.54
C ALA A 161 8.22 -10.27 -7.09
N ALA A 162 9.38 -10.68 -6.58
CA ALA A 162 9.56 -12.02 -6.02
C ALA A 162 8.67 -12.25 -4.79
N THR A 163 8.61 -11.28 -3.87
CA THR A 163 7.73 -11.33 -2.69
C THR A 163 6.26 -11.45 -3.09
N VAL A 164 5.79 -10.61 -4.00
CA VAL A 164 4.39 -10.62 -4.48
C VAL A 164 4.04 -11.96 -5.12
N ARG A 165 4.91 -12.53 -5.95
CA ARG A 165 4.67 -13.84 -6.56
C ARG A 165 4.45 -14.94 -5.53
N ILE A 166 5.22 -14.95 -4.44
CA ILE A 166 5.02 -15.93 -3.35
C ILE A 166 3.73 -15.66 -2.59
N VAL A 167 3.47 -14.39 -2.23
CA VAL A 167 2.26 -14.01 -1.50
C VAL A 167 1.00 -14.34 -2.30
N ASP A 168 1.00 -14.06 -3.61
CA ASP A 168 -0.14 -14.39 -4.48
C ASP A 168 -0.33 -15.91 -4.59
N ALA A 169 0.75 -16.69 -4.68
CA ALA A 169 0.67 -18.15 -4.67
C ALA A 169 0.05 -18.67 -3.36
N VAL A 170 0.45 -18.11 -2.21
CA VAL A 170 -0.11 -18.48 -0.90
C VAL A 170 -1.60 -18.08 -0.82
N ARG A 171 -1.96 -16.88 -1.25
CA ARG A 171 -3.34 -16.39 -1.22
C ARG A 171 -4.27 -17.26 -2.09
N ASN A 172 -3.79 -17.67 -3.26
CA ASN A 172 -4.57 -18.44 -4.21
C ASN A 172 -4.48 -19.97 -3.95
N ALA A 173 -3.69 -20.42 -2.98
CA ALA A 173 -3.52 -21.84 -2.68
C ALA A 173 -4.85 -22.52 -2.24
N ALA A 174 -5.73 -21.78 -1.56
CA ALA A 174 -7.05 -22.27 -1.18
C ALA A 174 -7.93 -22.61 -2.41
N ASP A 175 -7.76 -21.86 -3.51
CA ASP A 175 -8.50 -22.11 -4.76
C ASP A 175 -7.95 -23.33 -5.50
N LEU A 176 -6.73 -23.79 -5.18
CA LEU A 176 -6.09 -24.96 -5.78
C LEU A 176 -6.53 -26.29 -5.14
N GLU A 177 -7.20 -26.28 -3.99
CA GLU A 177 -7.76 -27.51 -3.39
C GLU A 177 -8.88 -28.15 -4.24
N GLY A 178 -9.47 -27.41 -5.17
CA GLY A 178 -10.34 -27.94 -6.22
C GLY A 178 -9.59 -28.66 -7.35
N CYS A 179 -8.33 -28.40 -7.53
CA CYS A 179 -7.44 -29.07 -8.46
C CYS A 179 -6.71 -30.18 -7.68
N LYS A 180 -7.21 -31.42 -7.75
CA LYS A 180 -6.54 -32.60 -7.16
C LYS A 180 -5.09 -32.60 -7.60
N ILE A 181 -4.17 -32.19 -6.72
CA ILE A 181 -2.74 -32.43 -6.90
C ILE A 181 -2.61 -33.94 -6.88
N ARG A 182 -2.53 -34.57 -8.06
CA ARG A 182 -2.14 -35.96 -8.18
C ARG A 182 -0.77 -36.11 -7.53
N ASN A 183 -0.75 -36.76 -6.38
CA ASN A 183 0.47 -37.02 -5.67
C ASN A 183 1.29 -38.01 -6.52
N PRO A 184 2.44 -37.62 -7.14
CA PRO A 184 3.20 -38.52 -8.02
C PRO A 184 3.71 -39.77 -7.31
N LYS A 185 3.69 -39.79 -5.97
CA LYS A 185 4.10 -40.98 -5.18
C LYS A 185 3.05 -42.06 -5.11
N SER A 186 1.79 -41.79 -5.46
CA SER A 186 0.75 -42.86 -5.48
C SER A 186 0.74 -43.67 -6.79
N GLU A 187 1.35 -43.15 -7.86
CA GLU A 187 1.43 -43.90 -9.15
C GLU A 187 2.61 -44.89 -9.22
N ILE A 188 3.58 -44.77 -8.32
CA ILE A 188 4.76 -45.67 -8.31
C ILE A 188 4.46 -47.00 -7.58
N ARG A 189 3.43 -47.04 -6.72
CA ARG A 189 3.13 -48.28 -5.94
C ARG A 189 2.38 -49.35 -6.69
N ASN A 190 1.73 -49.06 -7.82
CA ASN A 190 0.91 -50.02 -8.58
C ASN A 190 1.60 -50.57 -9.83
N LYS A 191 2.93 -50.42 -9.97
CA LYS A 191 3.69 -50.99 -11.10
C LYS A 191 4.60 -52.16 -10.73
N PHE A 192 4.54 -52.66 -9.47
CA PHE A 192 5.34 -53.80 -8.99
C PHE A 192 4.53 -54.82 -8.20
N GLU A 193 3.27 -55.04 -8.53
CA GLU A 193 2.48 -56.25 -8.20
C GLU A 193 2.11 -57.02 -9.46
#